data_217b887be235419e69d8a37c907d6ac0
#
_entry.id   217b887be235419e69d8a37c907d6ac0
#
_cell.length_a   1.000
_cell.length_b   1.000
_cell.length_c   1.000
_cell.angle_alpha   90.00
_cell.angle_beta   90.00
_cell.angle_gamma   90.00
#
_symmetry.space_group_name_H-M   'P 1'
#
loop_
_entity.id
_entity.type
_entity.pdbx_description
1 polymer ?
#
loop_
_entity_poly.entity_id
_entity_poly.type
_entity_poly.pdbx_seq_one_letter_code
_entity_poly.pdbx_strand_id
1 'polypeptide(L)'
;MDYKVKDISQHEFGRQEIEIAETEMPGLMAIREQYGESKPLAGANIMGCLHMTIQTAVLIETLVALGAKCRWSSCNIYSTQDHAAAAIAQSGTPVFAWKGMNEEEFWWCIDQTIEADGWEPNMILDDGGDLTLRMHEKYPELLKNVRGLSEETTTGVLRLEQMASKGTLQVPAINVNDSVTTVSYTHLTLPTIDRV
;
A
#
# COMPACT_ATOMS: atom_id res chain seq x y z
N MET A 1 2.99 -2.97 -20.95
CA MET A 1 3.09 -2.17 -19.71
C MET A 1 2.45 -2.99 -18.62
N ASP A 2 3.04 -2.99 -17.43
CA ASP A 2 2.63 -3.85 -16.31
C ASP A 2 1.70 -3.08 -15.35
N TYR A 3 0.45 -2.87 -15.78
CA TYR A 3 -0.59 -2.24 -14.96
C TYR A 3 -1.99 -2.58 -15.48
N LYS A 4 -3.00 -2.41 -14.61
CA LYS A 4 -4.41 -2.36 -15.00
C LYS A 4 -5.16 -1.33 -14.16
N VAL A 5 -5.59 -0.26 -14.80
CA VAL A 5 -6.35 0.86 -14.21
C VAL A 5 -7.64 1.09 -15.01
N LYS A 6 -8.56 1.89 -14.47
CA LYS A 6 -9.85 2.16 -15.12
C LYS A 6 -9.71 2.87 -16.46
N ASP A 7 -8.93 3.95 -16.45
CA ASP A 7 -8.71 4.84 -17.60
C ASP A 7 -7.38 5.58 -17.45
N ILE A 8 -6.40 5.16 -18.22
CA ILE A 8 -5.07 5.74 -18.19
C ILE A 8 -5.04 7.20 -18.66
N SER A 9 -6.02 7.65 -19.43
CA SER A 9 -6.07 9.03 -19.94
C SER A 9 -6.27 10.07 -18.83
N GLN A 10 -6.66 9.65 -17.61
CA GLN A 10 -6.81 10.53 -16.45
C GLN A 10 -5.48 10.86 -15.76
N HIS A 11 -4.34 10.41 -16.29
CA HIS A 11 -3.05 10.55 -15.62
C HIS A 11 -2.62 12.01 -15.40
N GLU A 12 -2.93 12.93 -16.31
CA GLU A 12 -2.58 14.35 -16.16
C GLU A 12 -3.38 14.99 -15.00
N PHE A 13 -4.67 14.71 -14.93
CA PHE A 13 -5.49 15.16 -13.80
C PHE A 13 -5.00 14.55 -12.48
N GLY A 14 -4.70 13.24 -12.49
CA GLY A 14 -4.13 12.57 -11.33
C GLY A 14 -2.80 13.19 -10.88
N ARG A 15 -1.94 13.61 -11.80
CA ARG A 15 -0.69 14.29 -11.46
C ARG A 15 -0.92 15.60 -10.73
N GLN A 16 -1.85 16.42 -11.22
CA GLN A 16 -2.19 17.70 -10.58
C GLN A 16 -2.73 17.50 -9.16
N GLU A 17 -3.60 16.52 -8.95
CA GLU A 17 -4.15 16.20 -7.63
C GLU A 17 -3.07 15.66 -6.67
N ILE A 18 -2.11 14.87 -7.16
CA ILE A 18 -0.99 14.38 -6.37
C ILE A 18 -0.07 15.55 -5.96
N GLU A 19 0.18 16.53 -6.84
CA GLU A 19 0.96 17.74 -6.52
C GLU A 19 0.33 18.57 -5.41
N ILE A 20 -1.01 18.63 -5.36
CA ILE A 20 -1.74 19.25 -4.25
C ILE A 20 -1.53 18.43 -2.97
N ALA A 21 -1.71 17.10 -3.04
CA ALA A 21 -1.54 16.22 -1.89
C ALA A 21 -0.12 16.29 -1.30
N GLU A 22 0.92 16.47 -2.12
CA GLU A 22 2.30 16.67 -1.65
C GLU A 22 2.42 17.88 -0.70
N THR A 23 1.67 18.96 -0.95
CA THR A 23 1.68 20.15 -0.08
C THR A 23 1.04 19.89 1.30
N GLU A 24 0.16 18.90 1.36
CA GLU A 24 -0.55 18.49 2.59
C GLU A 24 0.20 17.40 3.36
N MET A 25 1.28 16.84 2.79
CA MET A 25 2.05 15.73 3.35
C MET A 25 3.52 16.10 3.61
N PRO A 26 3.79 17.14 4.42
CA PRO A 26 5.15 17.67 4.60
C PRO A 26 6.12 16.65 5.20
N GLY A 27 5.63 15.67 5.98
CA GLY A 27 6.45 14.60 6.55
C GLY A 27 7.08 13.71 5.46
N LEU A 28 6.30 13.26 4.49
CA LEU A 28 6.81 12.46 3.37
C LEU A 28 7.73 13.29 2.46
N MET A 29 7.41 14.56 2.23
CA MET A 29 8.25 15.44 1.41
C MET A 29 9.61 15.68 2.09
N ALA A 30 9.64 15.89 3.40
CA ALA A 30 10.89 16.00 4.16
C ALA A 30 11.73 14.71 4.11
N ILE A 31 11.10 13.54 4.14
CA ILE A 31 11.77 12.25 3.99
C ILE A 31 12.39 12.11 2.58
N ARG A 32 11.68 12.51 1.53
CA ARG A 32 12.23 12.52 0.16
C ARG A 32 13.46 13.43 0.06
N GLU A 33 13.38 14.63 0.62
CA GLU A 33 14.48 15.60 0.61
C GLU A 33 15.69 15.07 1.38
N GLN A 34 15.48 14.53 2.58
CA GLN A 34 16.55 14.10 3.46
C GLN A 34 17.26 12.82 2.98
N TYR A 35 16.51 11.87 2.41
CA TYR A 35 17.02 10.52 2.13
C TYR A 35 17.03 10.12 0.66
N GLY A 36 16.49 10.96 -0.24
CA GLY A 36 16.38 10.63 -1.66
C GLY A 36 17.72 10.35 -2.35
N GLU A 37 18.79 11.04 -1.94
CA GLU A 37 20.14 10.80 -2.47
C GLU A 37 20.73 9.47 -1.96
N SER A 38 20.54 9.17 -0.67
CA SER A 38 21.12 7.98 -0.02
C SER A 38 20.41 6.67 -0.39
N LYS A 39 19.17 6.76 -0.90
CA LYS A 39 18.33 5.63 -1.32
C LYS A 39 18.30 4.48 -0.30
N PRO A 40 17.87 4.72 0.93
CA PRO A 40 17.93 3.72 2.00
C PRO A 40 17.07 2.47 1.73
N LEU A 41 16.10 2.55 0.79
CA LEU A 41 15.27 1.43 0.36
C LEU A 41 15.79 0.75 -0.91
N ALA A 42 17.05 0.99 -1.31
CA ALA A 42 17.66 0.27 -2.42
C ALA A 42 17.61 -1.25 -2.17
N GLY A 43 17.04 -2.01 -3.10
CA GLY A 43 16.81 -3.45 -2.98
C GLY A 43 15.54 -3.85 -2.23
N ALA A 44 14.73 -2.91 -1.75
CA ALA A 44 13.39 -3.20 -1.29
C ALA A 44 12.45 -3.39 -2.49
N ASN A 45 11.78 -4.54 -2.53
CA ASN A 45 10.75 -4.89 -3.50
C ASN A 45 9.43 -5.02 -2.72
N ILE A 46 8.62 -3.96 -2.77
CA ILE A 46 7.46 -3.78 -1.91
C ILE A 46 6.19 -4.16 -2.64
N MET A 47 5.47 -5.15 -2.09
CA MET A 47 4.07 -5.39 -2.42
C MET A 47 3.21 -4.47 -1.56
N GLY A 48 2.36 -3.65 -2.18
CA GLY A 48 1.44 -2.77 -1.49
C GLY A 48 -0.02 -3.14 -1.74
N CYS A 49 -0.80 -3.20 -0.68
CA CYS A 49 -2.25 -3.33 -0.71
C CYS A 49 -2.87 -2.30 0.24
N LEU A 50 -3.09 -1.10 -0.26
CA LEU A 50 -3.58 0.04 0.50
C LEU A 50 -4.40 0.93 -0.42
N HIS A 51 -5.39 1.65 0.11
CA HIS A 51 -6.29 2.51 -0.67
C HIS A 51 -5.56 3.30 -1.74
N MET A 52 -5.85 3.08 -3.03
CA MET A 52 -5.16 3.76 -4.13
C MET A 52 -5.71 5.18 -4.32
N THR A 53 -5.34 6.06 -3.42
CA THR A 53 -5.70 7.48 -3.39
C THR A 53 -4.54 8.38 -3.82
N ILE A 54 -4.78 9.69 -3.95
CA ILE A 54 -3.71 10.66 -4.21
C ILE A 54 -2.67 10.69 -3.09
N GLN A 55 -3.07 10.49 -1.82
CA GLN A 55 -2.14 10.42 -0.69
C GLN A 55 -1.26 9.17 -0.77
N THR A 56 -1.84 8.03 -1.11
CA THR A 56 -1.09 6.80 -1.35
C THR A 56 -0.15 6.93 -2.55
N ALA A 57 -0.54 7.68 -3.57
CA ALA A 57 0.36 7.99 -4.69
C ALA A 57 1.61 8.75 -4.21
N VAL A 58 1.47 9.75 -3.32
CA VAL A 58 2.60 10.44 -2.70
C VAL A 58 3.49 9.47 -1.91
N LEU A 59 2.90 8.51 -1.18
CA LEU A 59 3.64 7.47 -0.49
C LEU A 59 4.42 6.58 -1.46
N ILE A 60 3.78 6.08 -2.51
CA ILE A 60 4.42 5.22 -3.53
C ILE A 60 5.62 5.95 -4.16
N GLU A 61 5.43 7.19 -4.59
CA GLU A 61 6.50 7.99 -5.18
C GLU A 61 7.63 8.27 -4.18
N THR A 62 7.29 8.42 -2.88
CA THR A 62 8.30 8.54 -1.83
C THR A 62 9.13 7.26 -1.70
N LEU A 63 8.48 6.09 -1.64
CA LEU A 63 9.18 4.81 -1.58
C LEU A 63 10.09 4.61 -2.79
N VAL A 64 9.63 4.95 -3.99
CA VAL A 64 10.41 4.87 -5.22
C VAL A 64 11.59 5.85 -5.21
N ALA A 65 11.39 7.10 -4.76
CA ALA A 65 12.45 8.09 -4.61
C ALA A 65 13.54 7.62 -3.64
N LEU A 66 13.15 6.89 -2.60
CA LEU A 66 14.07 6.27 -1.64
C LEU A 66 14.75 4.98 -2.16
N GLY A 67 14.46 4.57 -3.38
CA GLY A 67 15.12 3.44 -4.05
C GLY A 67 14.37 2.13 -4.06
N ALA A 68 13.15 2.07 -3.52
CA ALA A 68 12.32 0.88 -3.59
C ALA A 68 11.76 0.63 -5.00
N LYS A 69 11.45 -0.63 -5.29
CA LYS A 69 10.53 -1.02 -6.37
C LYS A 69 9.20 -1.38 -5.74
N CYS A 70 8.11 -0.92 -6.34
CA CYS A 70 6.76 -1.14 -5.81
C CYS A 70 5.87 -1.80 -6.87
N ARG A 71 4.95 -2.66 -6.40
CA ARG A 71 3.78 -3.13 -7.13
C ARG A 71 2.58 -2.93 -6.23
N TRP A 72 1.48 -2.40 -6.74
CA TRP A 72 0.41 -1.89 -5.88
C TRP A 72 -0.98 -2.33 -6.30
N SER A 73 -1.80 -2.70 -5.32
CA SER A 73 -3.25 -2.89 -5.45
C SER A 73 -3.99 -2.07 -4.39
N SER A 74 -5.31 -1.97 -4.52
CA SER A 74 -6.13 -1.34 -3.48
C SER A 74 -6.67 -2.39 -2.50
N CYS A 75 -6.73 -2.04 -1.24
CA CYS A 75 -7.32 -2.87 -0.18
C CYS A 75 -8.86 -2.80 -0.12
N ASN A 76 -9.50 -2.05 -1.01
CA ASN A 76 -10.94 -1.88 -1.04
C ASN A 76 -11.47 -1.64 -2.45
N ILE A 77 -12.57 -2.30 -2.80
CA ILE A 77 -13.16 -2.28 -4.14
C ILE A 77 -13.77 -0.92 -4.56
N TYR A 78 -13.99 0.00 -3.62
CA TYR A 78 -14.63 1.30 -3.90
C TYR A 78 -13.74 2.51 -3.65
N SER A 79 -12.62 2.37 -2.96
CA SER A 79 -11.83 3.50 -2.48
C SER A 79 -10.82 4.06 -3.48
N THR A 80 -10.54 3.34 -4.56
CA THR A 80 -9.60 3.81 -5.59
C THR A 80 -10.05 5.14 -6.19
N GLN A 81 -9.14 6.10 -6.26
CA GLN A 81 -9.24 7.28 -7.09
C GLN A 81 -8.61 6.94 -8.45
N ASP A 82 -9.42 6.74 -9.47
CA ASP A 82 -8.97 6.21 -10.77
C ASP A 82 -7.89 7.08 -11.44
N HIS A 83 -7.95 8.39 -11.24
CA HIS A 83 -6.95 9.33 -11.73
C HIS A 83 -5.60 9.19 -10.99
N ALA A 84 -5.61 8.89 -9.68
CA ALA A 84 -4.39 8.62 -8.93
C ALA A 84 -3.71 7.32 -9.42
N ALA A 85 -4.50 6.26 -9.61
CA ALA A 85 -4.01 5.00 -10.17
C ALA A 85 -3.41 5.20 -11.57
N ALA A 86 -4.06 6.00 -12.42
CA ALA A 86 -3.59 6.34 -13.75
C ALA A 86 -2.26 7.10 -13.72
N ALA A 87 -2.09 8.09 -12.84
CA ALA A 87 -0.87 8.86 -12.70
C ALA A 87 0.32 7.98 -12.28
N ILE A 88 0.13 7.11 -11.30
CA ILE A 88 1.18 6.19 -10.82
C ILE A 88 1.52 5.13 -11.89
N ALA A 89 0.53 4.57 -12.59
CA ALA A 89 0.77 3.67 -13.70
C ALA A 89 1.56 4.35 -14.83
N GLN A 90 1.24 5.60 -15.15
CA GLN A 90 1.93 6.39 -16.18
C GLN A 90 3.38 6.72 -15.77
N SER A 91 3.68 6.88 -14.48
CA SER A 91 5.05 7.08 -13.98
C SER A 91 5.93 5.81 -14.07
N GLY A 92 5.34 4.67 -14.42
CA GLY A 92 6.03 3.40 -14.60
C GLY A 92 6.00 2.46 -13.40
N THR A 93 5.29 2.83 -12.33
CA THR A 93 5.07 1.91 -11.21
C THR A 93 3.88 1.00 -11.52
N PRO A 94 4.04 -0.34 -11.41
CA PRO A 94 2.94 -1.29 -11.61
C PRO A 94 1.80 -1.07 -10.62
N VAL A 95 0.59 -0.77 -11.12
CA VAL A 95 -0.63 -0.55 -10.33
C VAL A 95 -1.78 -1.36 -10.92
N PHE A 96 -2.48 -2.07 -10.06
CA PHE A 96 -3.64 -2.88 -10.36
C PHE A 96 -4.79 -2.45 -9.45
N ALA A 97 -5.54 -1.42 -9.84
CA ALA A 97 -6.62 -0.87 -9.03
C ALA A 97 -7.56 -0.01 -9.87
N TRP A 98 -8.87 -0.12 -9.60
CA TRP A 98 -9.91 0.77 -10.11
C TRP A 98 -11.13 0.78 -9.20
N LYS A 99 -11.88 1.84 -9.23
CA LYS A 99 -13.11 1.94 -8.45
C LYS A 99 -14.22 1.07 -9.04
N GLY A 100 -14.83 0.24 -8.18
CA GLY A 100 -15.92 -0.64 -8.55
C GLY A 100 -15.48 -2.01 -9.05
N MET A 101 -14.33 -2.51 -8.60
CA MET A 101 -13.94 -3.91 -8.79
C MET A 101 -14.98 -4.84 -8.17
N ASN A 102 -15.21 -5.98 -8.80
CA ASN A 102 -15.87 -7.10 -8.15
C ASN A 102 -14.86 -7.92 -7.31
N GLU A 103 -15.33 -8.91 -6.58
CA GLU A 103 -14.48 -9.71 -5.69
C GLU A 103 -13.39 -10.48 -6.44
N GLU A 104 -13.70 -11.05 -7.59
CA GLU A 104 -12.74 -11.78 -8.42
C GLU A 104 -11.63 -10.85 -8.94
N GLU A 105 -12.01 -9.67 -9.42
CA GLU A 105 -11.08 -8.64 -9.86
C GLU A 105 -10.20 -8.13 -8.72
N PHE A 106 -10.75 -7.98 -7.52
CA PHE A 106 -10.01 -7.57 -6.33
C PHE A 106 -8.89 -8.55 -5.99
N TRP A 107 -9.21 -9.84 -5.91
CA TRP A 107 -8.21 -10.87 -5.63
C TRP A 107 -7.19 -11.01 -6.76
N TRP A 108 -7.63 -10.87 -8.00
CA TRP A 108 -6.72 -10.84 -9.15
C TRP A 108 -5.72 -9.67 -9.04
N CYS A 109 -6.16 -8.47 -8.65
CA CYS A 109 -5.29 -7.32 -8.47
C CYS A 109 -4.23 -7.57 -7.40
N ILE A 110 -4.60 -8.17 -6.28
CA ILE A 110 -3.65 -8.57 -5.23
C ILE A 110 -2.64 -9.58 -5.78
N ASP A 111 -3.09 -10.62 -6.48
CA ASP A 111 -2.19 -11.60 -7.09
C ASP A 111 -1.17 -10.96 -8.04
N GLN A 112 -1.55 -9.91 -8.80
CA GLN A 112 -0.63 -9.17 -9.67
C GLN A 112 0.47 -8.41 -8.90
N THR A 113 0.28 -8.09 -7.64
CA THR A 113 1.35 -7.48 -6.83
C THR A 113 2.35 -8.52 -6.35
N ILE A 114 1.93 -9.77 -6.24
CA ILE A 114 2.72 -10.88 -5.71
C ILE A 114 3.53 -11.54 -6.82
N GLU A 115 2.90 -11.87 -7.94
CA GLU A 115 3.51 -12.62 -9.04
C GLU A 115 3.72 -11.77 -10.28
N ALA A 116 4.97 -11.70 -10.74
CA ALA A 116 5.33 -11.17 -12.06
C ALA A 116 6.70 -11.73 -12.48
N ASP A 117 6.95 -11.76 -13.77
CA ASP A 117 8.23 -12.23 -14.31
C ASP A 117 9.39 -11.38 -13.80
N GLY A 118 10.37 -12.02 -13.15
CA GLY A 118 11.54 -11.35 -12.60
C GLY A 118 11.26 -10.49 -11.37
N TRP A 119 10.07 -10.63 -10.76
CA TRP A 119 9.71 -9.95 -9.52
C TRP A 119 9.98 -10.84 -8.31
N GLU A 120 10.79 -10.34 -7.39
CA GLU A 120 11.13 -11.02 -6.14
C GLU A 120 10.72 -10.14 -4.96
N PRO A 121 9.46 -10.24 -4.49
CA PRO A 121 8.96 -9.42 -3.39
C PRO A 121 9.66 -9.78 -2.08
N ASN A 122 10.01 -8.75 -1.29
CA ASN A 122 10.68 -8.95 -0.01
C ASN A 122 10.16 -8.08 1.14
N MET A 123 9.15 -7.25 0.88
CA MET A 123 8.46 -6.45 1.89
C MET A 123 6.97 -6.35 1.55
N ILE A 124 6.13 -6.26 2.58
CA ILE A 124 4.69 -6.07 2.48
C ILE A 124 4.30 -4.77 3.17
N LEU A 125 3.43 -3.99 2.51
CA LEU A 125 2.70 -2.88 3.09
C LEU A 125 1.21 -3.15 2.89
N ASP A 126 0.48 -3.40 3.96
CA ASP A 126 -0.89 -3.91 3.93
C ASP A 126 -1.84 -3.03 4.76
N ASP A 127 -3.11 -3.04 4.39
CA ASP A 127 -4.20 -2.36 5.07
C ASP A 127 -5.42 -3.30 5.10
N GLY A 128 -5.61 -3.95 6.25
CA GLY A 128 -6.66 -4.93 6.49
C GLY A 128 -6.20 -6.39 6.43
N GLY A 129 -4.94 -6.65 6.05
CA GLY A 129 -4.32 -7.96 6.08
C GLY A 129 -4.70 -8.90 4.93
N ASP A 130 -5.35 -8.40 3.87
CA ASP A 130 -5.78 -9.27 2.76
C ASP A 130 -4.60 -9.75 1.90
N LEU A 131 -3.64 -8.89 1.60
CA LEU A 131 -2.41 -9.27 0.91
C LEU A 131 -1.60 -10.25 1.76
N THR A 132 -1.45 -9.98 3.05
CA THR A 132 -0.73 -10.84 3.99
C THR A 132 -1.38 -12.23 4.09
N LEU A 133 -2.70 -12.29 4.21
CA LEU A 133 -3.43 -13.55 4.21
C LEU A 133 -3.23 -14.33 2.91
N ARG A 134 -3.36 -13.63 1.77
CA ARG A 134 -3.16 -14.20 0.44
C ARG A 134 -1.77 -14.82 0.27
N MET A 135 -0.74 -14.14 0.78
CA MET A 135 0.63 -14.63 0.80
C MET A 135 0.76 -15.92 1.60
N HIS A 136 0.16 -15.99 2.80
CA HIS A 136 0.23 -17.18 3.64
C HIS A 136 -0.56 -18.37 3.09
N GLU A 137 -1.68 -18.13 2.44
CA GLU A 137 -2.56 -19.18 1.92
C GLU A 137 -2.14 -19.71 0.55
N LYS A 138 -1.78 -18.80 -0.35
CA LYS A 138 -1.55 -19.16 -1.77
C LYS A 138 -0.08 -19.17 -2.17
N TYR A 139 0.77 -18.36 -1.52
CA TYR A 139 2.17 -18.16 -1.90
C TYR A 139 3.17 -18.37 -0.74
N PRO A 140 3.01 -19.43 0.09
CA PRO A 140 3.83 -19.60 1.30
C PRO A 140 5.32 -19.77 0.99
N GLU A 141 5.67 -20.23 -0.20
CA GLU A 141 7.07 -20.39 -0.62
C GLU A 141 7.78 -19.04 -0.83
N LEU A 142 7.04 -17.96 -1.13
CA LEU A 142 7.60 -16.62 -1.29
C LEU A 142 7.84 -15.92 0.05
N LEU A 143 7.14 -16.32 1.11
CA LEU A 143 7.28 -15.72 2.46
C LEU A 143 8.71 -15.80 3.00
N LYS A 144 9.48 -16.81 2.64
CA LYS A 144 10.90 -16.95 3.04
C LYS A 144 11.79 -15.78 2.58
N ASN A 145 11.37 -15.05 1.54
CA ASN A 145 12.08 -13.89 1.02
C ASN A 145 11.60 -12.59 1.67
N VAL A 146 10.43 -12.60 2.34
CA VAL A 146 9.82 -11.42 2.95
C VAL A 146 10.50 -11.14 4.28
N ARG A 147 11.08 -9.95 4.39
CA ARG A 147 11.81 -9.48 5.59
C ARG A 147 10.87 -8.98 6.69
N GLY A 148 9.68 -8.54 6.32
CA GLY A 148 8.67 -8.05 7.23
C GLY A 148 7.50 -7.40 6.51
N LEU A 149 6.49 -7.09 7.29
CA LEU A 149 5.29 -6.38 6.85
C LEU A 149 4.97 -5.20 7.78
N SER A 150 4.31 -4.20 7.23
CA SER A 150 3.68 -3.11 7.98
C SER A 150 2.18 -3.18 7.75
N GLU A 151 1.41 -3.14 8.83
CA GLU A 151 -0.06 -3.16 8.80
C GLU A 151 -0.61 -1.82 9.29
N GLU A 152 -1.50 -1.23 8.49
CA GLU A 152 -1.99 0.13 8.69
C GLU A 152 -3.24 0.21 9.57
N THR A 153 -4.08 -0.85 9.64
CA THR A 153 -5.41 -0.72 10.21
C THR A 153 -5.75 -1.75 11.28
N THR A 154 -6.67 -1.39 12.17
CA THR A 154 -7.12 -2.22 13.31
C THR A 154 -7.57 -3.62 12.88
N THR A 155 -8.31 -3.74 11.78
CA THR A 155 -8.79 -5.06 11.29
C THR A 155 -7.63 -5.97 10.92
N GLY A 156 -6.62 -5.42 10.22
CA GLY A 156 -5.42 -6.17 9.86
C GLY A 156 -4.58 -6.52 11.07
N VAL A 157 -4.37 -5.60 12.01
CA VAL A 157 -3.65 -5.87 13.27
C VAL A 157 -4.29 -7.03 14.02
N LEU A 158 -5.62 -7.04 14.19
CA LEU A 158 -6.33 -8.13 14.84
C LEU A 158 -6.14 -9.48 14.13
N ARG A 159 -6.12 -9.49 12.78
CA ARG A 159 -5.81 -10.70 11.99
C ARG A 159 -4.39 -11.19 12.27
N LEU A 160 -3.41 -10.27 12.25
CA LEU A 160 -2.01 -10.60 12.53
C LEU A 160 -1.81 -11.16 13.95
N GLU A 161 -2.44 -10.56 14.95
CA GLU A 161 -2.43 -11.07 16.33
C GLU A 161 -3.01 -12.47 16.44
N GLN A 162 -4.12 -12.74 15.74
CA GLN A 162 -4.70 -14.07 15.68
C GLN A 162 -3.77 -15.08 14.99
N MET A 163 -3.12 -14.68 13.89
CA MET A 163 -2.13 -15.53 13.21
C MET A 163 -0.91 -15.78 14.08
N ALA A 164 -0.41 -14.77 14.78
CA ALA A 164 0.71 -14.89 15.71
C ALA A 164 0.36 -15.82 16.89
N SER A 165 -0.82 -15.66 17.49
CA SER A 165 -1.27 -16.53 18.60
C SER A 165 -1.43 -18.00 18.22
N LYS A 166 -1.77 -18.27 16.95
CA LYS A 166 -1.86 -19.62 16.37
C LYS A 166 -0.52 -20.15 15.87
N GLY A 167 0.54 -19.34 15.89
CA GLY A 167 1.85 -19.71 15.32
C GLY A 167 1.85 -19.82 13.79
N THR A 168 0.90 -19.19 13.11
CA THR A 168 0.78 -19.25 11.64
C THR A 168 1.37 -18.01 10.92
N LEU A 169 1.66 -16.92 11.64
CA LEU A 169 2.34 -15.76 11.09
C LEU A 169 3.83 -16.10 10.88
N GLN A 170 4.27 -16.10 9.62
CA GLN A 170 5.61 -16.55 9.24
C GLN A 170 6.62 -15.42 9.04
N VAL A 171 6.18 -14.16 9.13
CA VAL A 171 7.03 -12.99 8.91
C VAL A 171 6.89 -11.99 10.06
N PRO A 172 7.94 -11.21 10.38
CA PRO A 172 7.83 -10.13 11.34
C PRO A 172 6.80 -9.10 10.88
N ALA A 173 5.97 -8.62 11.81
CA ALA A 173 4.93 -7.63 11.54
C ALA A 173 5.11 -6.39 12.39
N ILE A 174 4.94 -5.21 11.79
CA ILE A 174 4.93 -3.91 12.46
C ILE A 174 3.50 -3.38 12.43
N ASN A 175 2.94 -3.12 13.61
CA ASN A 175 1.66 -2.46 13.79
C ASN A 175 1.87 -0.94 13.68
N VAL A 176 1.50 -0.36 12.55
CA VAL A 176 1.55 1.10 12.32
C VAL A 176 0.28 1.77 12.82
N ASN A 177 -0.85 1.05 12.90
CA ASN A 177 -2.13 1.55 13.39
C ASN A 177 -2.03 2.17 14.79
N ASP A 178 -1.26 1.54 15.69
CA ASP A 178 -1.12 1.98 17.07
C ASP A 178 0.11 2.89 17.29
N SER A 179 0.74 3.36 16.22
CA SER A 179 1.83 4.32 16.32
C SER A 179 1.34 5.63 16.96
N VAL A 180 2.15 6.22 17.85
CA VAL A 180 1.86 7.52 18.49
C VAL A 180 1.69 8.65 17.47
N THR A 181 2.13 8.48 16.25
CA THR A 181 1.97 9.44 15.15
C THR A 181 0.68 9.21 14.35
N THR A 182 -0.04 8.13 14.58
CA THR A 182 -1.33 7.82 13.94
C THR A 182 -2.46 8.61 14.64
N VAL A 183 -2.31 9.92 14.70
CA VAL A 183 -3.20 10.83 15.45
C VAL A 183 -4.56 11.01 14.78
N SER A 184 -4.68 10.75 13.49
CA SER A 184 -5.89 11.03 12.72
C SER A 184 -7.11 10.23 13.15
N TYR A 185 -6.93 9.00 13.59
CA TYR A 185 -8.04 8.16 14.08
C TYR A 185 -8.56 8.61 15.46
N THR A 186 -7.69 9.05 16.33
CA THR A 186 -8.04 9.46 17.70
C THR A 186 -8.92 10.71 17.70
N HIS A 187 -8.70 11.63 16.77
CA HIS A 187 -9.48 12.87 16.67
C HIS A 187 -10.82 12.72 15.95
N LEU A 188 -10.99 11.71 15.11
CA LEU A 188 -12.23 11.46 14.38
C LEU A 188 -13.26 10.66 15.19
N THR A 189 -12.84 9.89 16.17
CA THR A 189 -13.73 9.02 16.97
C THR A 189 -14.22 9.66 18.26
N LEU A 190 -13.45 10.53 18.90
CA LEU A 190 -13.81 11.14 20.18
C LEU A 190 -15.05 12.05 20.18
N PRO A 191 -15.31 12.87 19.16
CA PRO A 191 -16.51 13.71 19.14
C PRO A 191 -17.82 12.95 18.89
N THR A 192 -17.77 11.71 18.45
CA THR A 192 -18.95 10.92 18.09
C THR A 192 -19.49 10.09 19.25
N ILE A 193 -18.68 9.84 20.26
CA ILE A 193 -19.03 8.99 21.43
C ILE A 193 -19.73 9.77 22.53
N ASP A 194 -19.51 11.09 22.63
CA ASP A 194 -20.10 11.94 23.67
C ASP A 194 -21.51 12.47 23.34
N ARG A 195 -22.22 11.86 22.38
CA ARG A 195 -23.58 12.29 21.97
C ARG A 195 -24.60 11.16 21.98
N VAL A 196 -24.53 10.30 22.97
CA VAL A 196 -25.63 9.39 23.26
C VAL A 196 -26.23 9.72 24.61
#